data_51cc6a6681bb3e508132ff75b2efa590
#
_entry.id   51cc6a6681bb3e508132ff75b2efa590
#
_cell.length_a   1.000
_cell.length_b   1.000
_cell.length_c   1.000
_cell.angle_alpha   90.00
_cell.angle_beta   90.00
_cell.angle_gamma   90.00
#
_symmetry.space_group_name_H-M   'P 1'
#
loop_
_entity.id
_entity.type
_entity.pdbx_description
1 polymer ?
#
loop_
_entity_poly.entity_id
_entity_poly.type
_entity_poly.pdbx_seq_one_letter_code
_entity_poly.pdbx_strand_id
1 'polypeptide(L)'
;MKKQILLSIFFSSMLSATMNAQGQDPFLGQIAFVGFNFAPVGWAECNGQLLPIAQNAALFSLLGTQYGGNGTTNFALPDMRGRVVVHSGQGPQLSIYNQGQTGGVESVTLTQGEMPTHTHLVNAVTAEGNDASPTGNLPANTKTLDKEYSTAVANTTMKSTMLNPTGGSLPHENRPPYLALKCIIALQGIFPSRP
;
A
#
# COMPACT_ATOMS: atom_id res chain seq x y z
N MET A 1 41.34 46.74 -41.13
CA MET A 1 41.48 45.82 -40.04
C MET A 1 40.61 46.16 -38.82
N LYS A 2 40.57 47.39 -38.30
CA LYS A 2 39.74 47.77 -37.11
C LYS A 2 38.22 47.58 -37.27
N LYS A 3 37.64 47.80 -38.47
CA LYS A 3 36.20 47.63 -38.75
C LYS A 3 35.74 46.15 -38.76
N GLN A 4 36.60 45.24 -39.21
CA GLN A 4 36.27 43.79 -39.21
C GLN A 4 36.32 43.16 -37.79
N ILE A 5 37.21 43.68 -36.94
CA ILE A 5 37.31 43.22 -35.51
C ILE A 5 36.08 43.67 -34.77
N LEU A 6 35.55 44.87 -34.97
CA LEU A 6 34.33 45.34 -34.32
C LEU A 6 33.09 44.55 -34.76
N LEU A 7 33.00 44.14 -36.02
CA LEU A 7 31.89 43.32 -36.53
C LEU A 7 31.93 41.90 -35.99
N SER A 8 33.12 41.31 -35.79
CA SER A 8 33.29 40.00 -35.19
C SER A 8 32.92 39.97 -33.69
N ILE A 9 33.21 41.04 -32.95
CA ILE A 9 32.85 41.18 -31.55
C ILE A 9 31.33 41.33 -31.39
N PHE A 10 30.66 42.07 -32.27
CA PHE A 10 29.22 42.25 -32.26
C PHE A 10 28.47 40.94 -32.61
N PHE A 11 29.00 40.13 -33.52
CA PHE A 11 28.42 38.84 -33.88
C PHE A 11 28.64 37.77 -32.78
N SER A 12 29.77 37.86 -32.06
CA SER A 12 30.05 36.94 -30.92
C SER A 12 29.20 37.23 -29.68
N SER A 13 28.77 38.49 -29.48
CA SER A 13 27.92 38.87 -28.35
C SER A 13 26.43 38.50 -28.52
N MET A 14 25.98 38.24 -29.76
CA MET A 14 24.61 37.79 -30.04
C MET A 14 24.42 36.28 -29.87
N LEU A 15 25.48 35.50 -29.70
CA LEU A 15 25.38 34.04 -29.56
C LEU A 15 25.33 33.58 -28.09
N SER A 16 25.22 34.51 -27.14
CA SER A 16 24.83 34.19 -25.75
C SER A 16 23.31 34.12 -25.64
N ALA A 17 22.67 33.37 -26.55
CA ALA A 17 21.34 32.86 -26.28
C ALA A 17 21.47 32.01 -25.01
N THR A 18 21.01 32.55 -23.92
CA THR A 18 20.80 31.80 -22.69
C THR A 18 20.01 30.53 -23.07
N MET A 19 20.70 29.42 -23.21
CA MET A 19 20.03 28.12 -23.07
C MET A 19 19.47 28.10 -21.66
N ASN A 20 18.28 28.67 -21.52
CA ASN A 20 17.44 28.26 -20.43
C ASN A 20 17.28 26.76 -20.65
N ALA A 21 17.93 25.94 -19.83
CA ALA A 21 17.54 24.57 -19.63
C ALA A 21 16.10 24.63 -19.06
N GLN A 22 15.13 24.81 -19.95
CA GLN A 22 13.73 24.75 -19.64
C GLN A 22 13.52 23.28 -19.29
N GLY A 23 13.51 23.01 -17.98
CA GLY A 23 12.85 21.81 -17.49
C GLY A 23 11.49 21.79 -18.20
N GLN A 24 11.17 20.68 -18.85
CA GLN A 24 9.92 20.52 -19.55
C GLN A 24 8.79 20.95 -18.61
N ASP A 25 7.97 21.92 -19.02
CA ASP A 25 6.80 22.32 -18.25
C ASP A 25 5.96 21.07 -17.94
N PRO A 26 5.52 20.88 -16.70
CA PRO A 26 4.73 19.70 -16.36
C PRO A 26 3.40 19.74 -17.12
N PHE A 27 2.82 18.58 -17.34
CA PHE A 27 1.42 18.55 -17.73
C PHE A 27 0.55 18.98 -16.56
N LEU A 28 -0.52 19.73 -16.83
CA LEU A 28 -1.53 20.07 -15.85
C LEU A 28 -2.13 18.78 -15.23
N GLY A 29 -2.12 18.66 -13.90
CA GLY A 29 -2.54 17.44 -13.20
C GLY A 29 -1.49 16.33 -13.14
N GLN A 30 -0.26 16.56 -13.61
CA GLN A 30 0.84 15.60 -13.46
C GLN A 30 1.17 15.39 -12.00
N ILE A 31 1.25 14.11 -11.60
CA ILE A 31 1.67 13.70 -10.25
C ILE A 31 3.15 13.35 -10.27
N ALA A 32 3.88 13.79 -9.24
CA ALA A 32 5.29 13.48 -9.05
C ALA A 32 5.59 13.16 -7.57
N PHE A 33 6.60 12.33 -7.33
CA PHE A 33 7.14 12.09 -5.99
C PHE A 33 8.48 12.80 -5.85
N VAL A 34 8.64 13.55 -4.75
CA VAL A 34 9.84 14.35 -4.49
C VAL A 34 10.43 14.03 -3.12
N GLY A 35 11.74 14.20 -2.98
CA GLY A 35 12.47 13.94 -1.74
C GLY A 35 12.49 15.11 -0.74
N PHE A 36 11.99 16.28 -1.13
CA PHE A 36 11.83 17.43 -0.24
C PHE A 36 10.40 17.50 0.32
N ASN A 37 10.18 18.29 1.37
CA ASN A 37 8.98 18.22 2.22
C ASN A 37 7.91 19.29 1.95
N PHE A 38 7.94 19.98 0.82
CA PHE A 38 6.98 21.01 0.43
C PHE A 38 6.56 20.87 -1.04
N ALA A 39 5.44 21.50 -1.41
CA ALA A 39 5.03 21.64 -2.80
C ALA A 39 5.60 22.96 -3.35
N PRO A 40 6.37 22.95 -4.46
CA PRO A 40 6.87 24.17 -5.12
C PRO A 40 5.71 25.04 -5.64
N VAL A 41 6.04 26.30 -6.01
CA VAL A 41 5.08 27.18 -6.68
C VAL A 41 4.53 26.53 -7.95
N GLY A 42 3.23 26.59 -8.15
CA GLY A 42 2.53 25.91 -9.25
C GLY A 42 2.16 24.45 -8.99
N TRP A 43 2.51 23.93 -7.81
CA TRP A 43 2.19 22.56 -7.38
C TRP A 43 1.40 22.57 -6.06
N ALA A 44 0.67 21.52 -5.78
CA ALA A 44 0.01 21.26 -4.51
C ALA A 44 0.35 19.87 -3.99
N GLU A 45 0.16 19.61 -2.69
CA GLU A 45 0.31 18.28 -2.11
C GLU A 45 -0.87 17.38 -2.47
N CYS A 46 -0.60 16.08 -2.68
CA CYS A 46 -1.64 15.08 -2.87
C CYS A 46 -2.20 14.62 -1.50
N ASN A 47 -2.91 15.49 -0.83
CA ASN A 47 -3.43 15.30 0.54
C ASN A 47 -4.96 15.39 0.63
N GLY A 48 -5.66 15.30 -0.50
CA GLY A 48 -7.12 15.34 -0.55
C GLY A 48 -7.72 16.74 -0.37
N GLN A 49 -6.93 17.82 -0.43
CA GLN A 49 -7.43 19.17 -0.23
C GLN A 49 -8.45 19.57 -1.30
N LEU A 50 -9.44 20.38 -0.90
CA LEU A 50 -10.46 20.92 -1.79
C LEU A 50 -9.96 22.20 -2.48
N LEU A 51 -10.12 22.26 -3.78
CA LEU A 51 -9.80 23.43 -4.58
C LEU A 51 -11.09 24.07 -5.16
N PRO A 52 -11.19 25.41 -5.23
CA PRO A 52 -12.30 26.09 -5.87
C PRO A 52 -12.22 25.91 -7.40
N ILE A 53 -13.34 25.51 -8.02
CA ILE A 53 -13.44 25.29 -9.47
C ILE A 53 -13.16 26.58 -10.24
N ALA A 54 -13.68 27.73 -9.74
CA ALA A 54 -13.55 29.01 -10.42
C ALA A 54 -12.08 29.41 -10.71
N GLN A 55 -11.16 29.00 -9.84
CA GLN A 55 -9.72 29.32 -9.96
C GLN A 55 -8.91 28.18 -10.62
N ASN A 56 -9.51 27.00 -10.77
CA ASN A 56 -8.84 25.78 -11.24
C ASN A 56 -9.66 25.04 -12.30
N ALA A 57 -10.39 25.78 -13.16
CA ALA A 57 -11.33 25.20 -14.11
C ALA A 57 -10.68 24.20 -15.09
N ALA A 58 -9.48 24.49 -15.56
CA ALA A 58 -8.75 23.60 -16.46
C ALA A 58 -8.37 22.29 -15.75
N LEU A 59 -7.90 22.33 -14.50
CA LEU A 59 -7.59 21.14 -13.72
C LEU A 59 -8.88 20.35 -13.39
N PHE A 60 -9.96 21.04 -13.05
CA PHE A 60 -11.25 20.40 -12.83
C PHE A 60 -11.78 19.67 -14.08
N SER A 61 -11.55 20.22 -15.28
CA SER A 61 -11.95 19.54 -16.52
C SER A 61 -11.21 18.20 -16.75
N LEU A 62 -10.02 18.02 -16.15
CA LEU A 62 -9.25 16.79 -16.21
C LEU A 62 -9.61 15.81 -15.09
N LEU A 63 -9.74 16.30 -13.86
CA LEU A 63 -9.92 15.45 -12.68
C LEU A 63 -11.40 15.20 -12.33
N GLY A 64 -12.29 16.16 -12.65
CA GLY A 64 -13.67 16.07 -12.22
C GLY A 64 -13.80 15.94 -10.69
N THR A 65 -14.74 15.11 -10.26
CA THR A 65 -14.98 14.78 -8.84
C THR A 65 -14.48 13.40 -8.44
N GLN A 66 -13.58 12.80 -9.24
CA GLN A 66 -13.11 11.43 -9.02
C GLN A 66 -12.41 11.22 -7.67
N TYR A 67 -11.83 12.27 -7.12
CA TYR A 67 -11.16 12.28 -5.82
C TYR A 67 -12.01 12.94 -4.72
N GLY A 68 -13.22 13.44 -5.04
CA GLY A 68 -14.15 14.07 -4.12
C GLY A 68 -14.50 15.53 -4.48
N GLY A 69 -15.16 16.22 -3.56
CA GLY A 69 -15.72 17.54 -3.78
C GLY A 69 -17.17 17.50 -4.24
N ASN A 70 -17.81 18.68 -4.36
CA ASN A 70 -19.23 18.80 -4.74
C ASN A 70 -19.46 18.97 -6.25
N GLY A 71 -18.42 19.16 -7.06
CA GLY A 71 -18.51 19.34 -8.50
C GLY A 71 -19.19 20.64 -8.98
N THR A 72 -19.59 21.51 -8.06
CA THR A 72 -20.26 22.78 -8.35
C THR A 72 -19.37 23.97 -7.99
N THR A 73 -18.83 23.98 -6.79
CA THR A 73 -17.95 25.06 -6.29
C THR A 73 -16.53 24.58 -6.04
N ASN A 74 -16.36 23.29 -5.74
CA ASN A 74 -15.06 22.70 -5.41
C ASN A 74 -14.95 21.26 -5.92
N PHE A 75 -13.68 20.79 -5.98
CA PHE A 75 -13.29 19.42 -6.23
C PHE A 75 -12.06 19.09 -5.37
N ALA A 76 -11.81 17.79 -5.12
CA ALA A 76 -10.69 17.35 -4.33
C ALA A 76 -9.50 16.95 -5.20
N LEU A 77 -8.29 17.15 -4.69
CA LEU A 77 -7.07 16.54 -5.19
C LEU A 77 -6.95 15.09 -4.69
N PRO A 78 -6.14 14.24 -5.35
CA PRO A 78 -5.83 12.90 -4.85
C PRO A 78 -5.29 12.94 -3.42
N ASP A 79 -5.67 11.97 -2.59
CA ASP A 79 -5.08 11.75 -1.27
C ASP A 79 -4.21 10.49 -1.29
N MET A 80 -2.89 10.68 -1.33
CA MET A 80 -1.90 9.60 -1.40
C MET A 80 -1.34 9.19 -0.03
N ARG A 81 -1.79 9.83 1.05
CA ARG A 81 -1.28 9.55 2.40
C ARG A 81 -1.67 8.13 2.82
N GLY A 82 -0.67 7.32 3.20
CA GLY A 82 -0.86 5.93 3.60
C GLY A 82 -1.30 4.99 2.47
N ARG A 83 -1.15 5.37 1.20
CA ARG A 83 -1.60 4.58 0.05
C ARG A 83 -0.48 4.29 -0.94
N VAL A 84 -0.54 3.12 -1.55
CA VAL A 84 0.29 2.75 -2.72
C VAL A 84 -0.48 3.04 -4.00
N VAL A 85 0.24 3.32 -5.07
CA VAL A 85 -0.36 3.57 -6.40
C VAL A 85 -0.69 2.25 -7.07
N VAL A 86 -1.94 2.13 -7.55
CA VAL A 86 -2.39 1.04 -8.39
C VAL A 86 -2.85 1.63 -9.73
N HIS A 87 -2.52 0.97 -10.85
CA HIS A 87 -2.98 1.41 -12.18
C HIS A 87 -4.49 1.20 -12.33
N SER A 88 -5.21 2.23 -12.80
CA SER A 88 -6.64 2.13 -13.12
C SER A 88 -6.87 1.25 -14.36
N GLY A 89 -7.97 0.51 -14.37
CA GLY A 89 -8.29 -0.44 -15.44
C GLY A 89 -8.37 -1.88 -14.93
N GLN A 90 -8.46 -2.82 -15.87
CA GLN A 90 -8.52 -4.25 -15.58
C GLN A 90 -7.43 -4.98 -16.34
N GLY A 91 -6.53 -5.66 -15.63
CA GLY A 91 -5.60 -6.63 -16.22
C GLY A 91 -6.28 -7.99 -16.46
N PRO A 92 -5.70 -8.85 -17.30
CA PRO A 92 -6.21 -10.21 -17.50
C PRO A 92 -6.34 -10.95 -16.17
N GLN A 93 -7.54 -11.46 -15.86
CA GLN A 93 -7.87 -12.19 -14.63
C GLN A 93 -7.63 -11.41 -13.32
N LEU A 94 -7.48 -10.08 -13.39
CA LEU A 94 -7.32 -9.20 -12.23
C LEU A 94 -8.60 -8.41 -11.96
N SER A 95 -8.68 -7.85 -10.76
CA SER A 95 -9.77 -6.94 -10.37
C SER A 95 -9.72 -5.66 -11.20
N ILE A 96 -10.91 -5.09 -11.46
CA ILE A 96 -11.01 -3.76 -12.06
C ILE A 96 -10.80 -2.68 -11.00
N TYR A 97 -10.02 -1.66 -11.34
CA TYR A 97 -9.81 -0.47 -10.52
C TYR A 97 -10.24 0.77 -11.28
N ASN A 98 -11.17 1.53 -10.73
CA ASN A 98 -11.58 2.82 -11.29
C ASN A 98 -10.63 3.92 -10.84
N GLN A 99 -10.44 4.93 -11.68
CA GLN A 99 -9.64 6.09 -11.30
C GLN A 99 -10.25 6.78 -10.06
N GLY A 100 -9.41 7.11 -9.07
CA GLY A 100 -9.85 7.67 -7.78
C GLY A 100 -10.36 6.65 -6.77
N GLN A 101 -10.52 5.38 -7.15
CA GLN A 101 -10.93 4.32 -6.22
C GLN A 101 -9.87 4.11 -5.13
N THR A 102 -10.32 4.01 -3.88
CA THR A 102 -9.48 3.72 -2.71
C THR A 102 -9.86 2.38 -2.10
N GLY A 103 -8.91 1.72 -1.46
CA GLY A 103 -9.14 0.44 -0.79
C GLY A 103 -7.93 0.02 0.03
N GLY A 104 -8.03 -1.17 0.64
CA GLY A 104 -7.00 -1.71 1.53
C GLY A 104 -7.04 -1.12 2.94
N VAL A 105 -6.25 -1.70 3.82
CA VAL A 105 -6.11 -1.30 5.23
C VAL A 105 -4.65 -1.38 5.65
N GLU A 106 -4.24 -0.51 6.57
CA GLU A 106 -2.86 -0.46 7.09
C GLU A 106 -2.57 -1.58 8.11
N SER A 107 -3.58 -2.06 8.82
CA SER A 107 -3.44 -3.16 9.77
C SER A 107 -4.59 -4.15 9.62
N VAL A 108 -4.32 -5.41 9.90
CA VAL A 108 -5.29 -6.51 9.82
C VAL A 108 -5.32 -7.26 11.13
N THR A 109 -6.53 -7.56 11.62
CA THR A 109 -6.76 -8.51 12.70
C THR A 109 -7.37 -9.76 12.09
N LEU A 110 -6.68 -10.88 12.18
CA LEU A 110 -7.24 -12.15 11.70
C LEU A 110 -8.38 -12.59 12.62
N THR A 111 -9.56 -12.77 12.04
CA THR A 111 -10.70 -13.38 12.71
C THR A 111 -10.63 -14.91 12.60
N GLN A 112 -11.39 -15.62 13.44
CA GLN A 112 -11.44 -17.08 13.40
C GLN A 112 -11.91 -17.60 12.03
N GLY A 113 -12.80 -16.87 11.35
CA GLY A 113 -13.30 -17.24 10.02
C GLY A 113 -12.30 -17.06 8.89
N GLU A 114 -11.24 -16.27 9.08
CA GLU A 114 -10.20 -16.03 8.08
C GLU A 114 -9.03 -17.02 8.17
N MET A 115 -8.99 -17.82 9.24
CA MET A 115 -8.02 -18.90 9.35
C MET A 115 -8.55 -20.18 8.70
N PRO A 116 -7.71 -20.96 8.00
CA PRO A 116 -8.10 -22.28 7.54
C PRO A 116 -8.61 -23.14 8.71
N THR A 117 -9.65 -23.89 8.49
CA THR A 117 -10.18 -24.82 9.50
C THR A 117 -9.10 -25.81 9.90
N HIS A 118 -8.73 -25.81 11.16
CA HIS A 118 -7.76 -26.75 11.72
C HIS A 118 -8.15 -27.13 13.15
N THR A 119 -7.65 -28.31 13.65
CA THR A 119 -7.84 -28.82 15.01
C THR A 119 -6.54 -29.39 15.53
N HIS A 120 -6.37 -29.31 16.86
CA HIS A 120 -5.27 -29.93 17.55
C HIS A 120 -5.85 -31.01 18.43
N LEU A 121 -5.45 -32.27 18.21
CA LEU A 121 -5.85 -33.40 19.00
C LEU A 121 -4.62 -34.02 19.69
N VAL A 122 -4.78 -34.44 20.93
CA VAL A 122 -3.76 -35.19 21.64
C VAL A 122 -4.08 -36.67 21.43
N ASN A 123 -3.21 -37.37 20.72
CA ASN A 123 -3.33 -38.82 20.52
C ASN A 123 -3.15 -39.58 21.83
N ALA A 124 -3.87 -40.65 21.97
CA ALA A 124 -3.86 -41.49 23.17
C ALA A 124 -4.05 -42.98 22.84
N VAL A 125 -3.90 -43.81 23.83
CA VAL A 125 -4.06 -45.26 23.75
C VAL A 125 -5.14 -45.71 24.75
N THR A 126 -6.10 -46.49 24.30
CA THR A 126 -7.19 -47.02 25.16
C THR A 126 -6.76 -48.18 26.06
N ALA A 127 -5.70 -48.90 25.67
CA ALA A 127 -5.14 -49.95 26.48
C ALA A 127 -4.45 -49.40 27.73
N GLU A 128 -4.21 -50.27 28.69
CA GLU A 128 -3.46 -49.96 29.92
C GLU A 128 -2.03 -49.55 29.63
N GLY A 129 -1.54 -48.53 30.36
CA GLY A 129 -0.17 -48.02 30.21
C GLY A 129 0.87 -49.08 30.54
N ASN A 130 1.99 -49.03 29.85
CA ASN A 130 3.10 -49.95 30.00
C ASN A 130 4.43 -49.25 30.36
N ASP A 131 4.43 -47.93 30.41
CA ASP A 131 5.59 -47.11 30.74
C ASP A 131 5.25 -45.97 31.68
N ALA A 132 6.13 -45.67 32.61
CA ALA A 132 5.98 -44.55 33.56
C ALA A 132 6.59 -43.25 33.01
N SER A 133 7.35 -43.30 31.89
CA SER A 133 8.00 -42.14 31.28
C SER A 133 7.12 -41.54 30.20
N PRO A 134 6.92 -40.20 30.17
CA PRO A 134 6.23 -39.49 29.06
C PRO A 134 7.06 -39.40 27.80
N THR A 135 8.39 -39.62 27.87
CA THR A 135 9.31 -39.34 26.75
C THR A 135 9.12 -40.31 25.60
N GLY A 136 8.59 -39.82 24.48
CA GLY A 136 8.34 -40.60 23.27
C GLY A 136 7.09 -41.52 23.37
N ASN A 137 6.32 -41.41 24.42
CA ASN A 137 5.14 -42.24 24.71
C ASN A 137 3.83 -41.44 24.64
N LEU A 138 2.71 -42.15 24.50
CA LEU A 138 1.38 -41.57 24.44
C LEU A 138 0.63 -41.76 25.79
N PRO A 139 -0.25 -40.81 26.18
CA PRO A 139 -1.16 -41.03 27.32
C PRO A 139 -1.99 -42.32 27.13
N ALA A 140 -2.15 -43.09 28.18
CA ALA A 140 -2.84 -44.34 28.15
C ALA A 140 -3.85 -44.47 29.32
N ASN A 141 -4.67 -45.52 29.31
CA ASN A 141 -5.60 -45.80 30.38
C ASN A 141 -4.86 -46.30 31.64
N THR A 142 -5.18 -45.70 32.79
CA THR A 142 -4.62 -46.11 34.11
C THR A 142 -5.70 -46.69 34.98
N LYS A 143 -5.50 -47.90 35.49
CA LYS A 143 -6.47 -48.54 36.43
C LYS A 143 -6.12 -48.32 37.89
N THR A 144 -4.88 -48.32 38.23
CA THR A 144 -4.39 -48.20 39.61
C THR A 144 -2.97 -47.60 39.59
N LEU A 145 -2.82 -46.32 39.92
CA LEU A 145 -1.57 -45.61 40.28
C LEU A 145 -0.27 -46.14 39.66
N ASP A 146 -0.34 -46.70 38.44
CA ASP A 146 0.77 -47.40 37.83
C ASP A 146 1.32 -46.59 36.63
N LYS A 147 1.43 -47.19 35.48
CA LYS A 147 2.04 -46.59 34.30
C LYS A 147 0.99 -45.77 33.50
N GLU A 148 1.31 -44.52 33.24
CA GLU A 148 0.36 -43.58 32.63
C GLU A 148 0.55 -43.44 31.11
N TYR A 149 1.64 -43.99 30.59
CA TYR A 149 2.01 -43.88 29.20
C TYR A 149 2.14 -45.22 28.49
N SER A 150 2.06 -45.21 27.16
CA SER A 150 2.16 -46.42 26.34
C SER A 150 3.06 -46.20 25.16
N THR A 151 3.90 -47.20 24.83
CA THR A 151 4.69 -47.32 23.63
C THR A 151 3.87 -47.77 22.41
N ALA A 152 2.59 -48.10 22.59
CA ALA A 152 1.71 -48.59 21.53
C ALA A 152 1.32 -47.46 20.57
N VAL A 153 0.86 -47.83 19.35
CA VAL A 153 0.34 -46.89 18.37
C VAL A 153 -0.98 -46.28 18.87
N ALA A 154 -1.16 -44.97 18.61
CA ALA A 154 -2.39 -44.27 18.92
C ALA A 154 -3.62 -44.95 18.31
N ASN A 155 -4.68 -45.18 19.12
CA ASN A 155 -5.96 -45.71 18.67
C ASN A 155 -7.17 -44.91 19.14
N THR A 156 -6.93 -43.78 19.82
CA THR A 156 -7.93 -42.82 20.27
C THR A 156 -7.33 -41.44 20.42
N THR A 157 -8.14 -40.42 20.76
CA THR A 157 -7.70 -39.09 21.10
C THR A 157 -8.27 -38.67 22.45
N MET A 158 -7.51 -37.80 23.14
CA MET A 158 -8.00 -37.14 24.34
C MET A 158 -9.17 -36.20 24.01
N LYS A 159 -9.89 -35.76 25.05
CA LYS A 159 -10.98 -34.79 24.91
C LYS A 159 -10.50 -33.54 24.17
N SER A 160 -11.24 -33.08 23.17
CA SER A 160 -10.87 -31.92 22.33
C SER A 160 -10.68 -30.60 23.11
N THR A 161 -11.30 -30.50 24.31
CA THR A 161 -11.15 -29.34 25.20
C THR A 161 -9.89 -29.41 26.09
N MET A 162 -9.02 -30.42 25.92
CA MET A 162 -7.77 -30.55 26.66
C MET A 162 -6.76 -29.46 26.30
N LEU A 163 -6.84 -28.96 25.06
CA LEU A 163 -6.05 -27.84 24.59
C LEU A 163 -6.90 -26.57 24.59
N ASN A 164 -6.43 -25.55 25.27
CA ASN A 164 -7.08 -24.25 25.25
C ASN A 164 -6.77 -23.49 23.95
N PRO A 165 -7.69 -22.62 23.47
CA PRO A 165 -7.39 -21.70 22.42
C PRO A 165 -6.19 -20.83 22.78
N THR A 166 -5.35 -20.53 21.80
CA THR A 166 -4.24 -19.60 21.94
C THR A 166 -4.34 -18.49 20.90
N GLY A 167 -3.78 -17.32 21.20
CA GLY A 167 -3.81 -16.14 20.35
C GLY A 167 -4.46 -14.95 21.06
N GLY A 168 -4.12 -13.74 20.65
CA GLY A 168 -4.55 -12.49 21.28
C GLY A 168 -5.49 -11.65 20.42
N SER A 169 -5.81 -12.09 19.19
CA SER A 169 -6.60 -11.32 18.21
C SER A 169 -6.11 -9.87 18.05
N LEU A 170 -4.80 -9.65 18.21
CA LEU A 170 -4.20 -8.34 18.04
C LEU A 170 -3.98 -8.05 16.54
N PRO A 171 -4.19 -6.80 16.12
CA PRO A 171 -3.89 -6.41 14.74
C PRO A 171 -2.39 -6.49 14.47
N HIS A 172 -2.03 -6.88 13.26
CA HIS A 172 -0.68 -6.83 12.75
C HIS A 172 -0.58 -5.87 11.56
N GLU A 173 0.62 -5.35 11.34
CA GLU A 173 0.94 -4.43 10.24
C GLU A 173 0.77 -5.15 8.90
N ASN A 174 0.01 -4.53 7.97
CA ASN A 174 -0.27 -5.05 6.64
C ASN A 174 0.51 -4.32 5.54
N ARG A 175 1.28 -3.28 5.91
CA ARG A 175 2.10 -2.54 4.96
C ARG A 175 3.42 -3.25 4.71
N PRO A 176 3.88 -3.39 3.45
CA PRO A 176 5.23 -3.82 3.15
C PRO A 176 6.24 -2.77 3.65
N PRO A 177 7.55 -3.10 3.72
CA PRO A 177 8.58 -2.08 3.96
C PRO A 177 8.42 -0.92 2.98
N TYR A 178 8.39 0.32 3.49
CA TYR A 178 8.12 1.51 2.68
C TYR A 178 9.09 2.64 2.98
N LEU A 179 9.22 3.55 2.00
CA LEU A 179 9.89 4.83 2.14
C LEU A 179 8.88 5.94 1.84
N ALA A 180 8.66 6.83 2.80
CA ALA A 180 7.74 7.96 2.61
C ALA A 180 8.40 9.06 1.78
N LEU A 181 7.77 9.43 0.67
CA LEU A 181 8.12 10.57 -0.18
C LEU A 181 6.93 11.52 -0.25
N LYS A 182 7.20 12.79 -0.56
CA LYS A 182 6.14 13.79 -0.80
C LYS A 182 5.55 13.57 -2.19
N CYS A 183 4.23 13.37 -2.26
CA CYS A 183 3.46 13.42 -3.50
C CYS A 183 3.00 14.84 -3.78
N ILE A 184 3.24 15.33 -5.00
CA ILE A 184 2.79 16.64 -5.47
C ILE A 184 2.05 16.50 -6.81
N ILE A 185 1.12 17.42 -7.06
CA ILE A 185 0.35 17.51 -8.32
C ILE A 185 0.47 18.91 -8.90
N ALA A 186 0.69 18.99 -10.20
CA ALA A 186 0.85 20.27 -10.93
C ALA A 186 -0.52 20.96 -11.05
N LEU A 187 -0.60 22.20 -10.54
CA LEU A 187 -1.76 23.10 -10.69
C LEU A 187 -1.65 23.97 -11.94
N GLN A 188 -0.46 24.05 -12.51
CA GLN A 188 -0.13 24.82 -13.71
C GLN A 188 0.72 23.95 -14.62
N GLY A 189 0.61 24.16 -15.93
CA GLY A 189 1.38 23.41 -16.92
C GLY A 189 0.64 23.28 -18.25
N ILE A 190 1.16 22.41 -19.12
CA ILE A 190 0.61 22.14 -20.44
C ILE A 190 -0.67 21.34 -20.30
N PHE A 191 -1.78 21.79 -20.89
CA PHE A 191 -3.02 21.01 -20.92
C PHE A 191 -2.82 19.76 -21.80
N PRO A 192 -3.00 18.54 -21.25
CA PRO A 192 -2.80 17.32 -22.03
C PRO A 192 -3.88 17.18 -23.11
N SER A 193 -3.47 17.02 -24.37
CA SER A 193 -4.39 16.73 -25.47
C SER A 193 -4.74 15.23 -25.46
N ARG A 194 -6.01 14.91 -25.69
CA ARG A 194 -6.42 13.53 -25.98
C ARG A 194 -6.13 13.22 -27.45
N PRO A 195 -5.73 11.99 -27.78
CA PRO A 195 -5.54 11.56 -29.17
C PRO A 195 -6.86 11.54 -29.94
#